data_a14f759d12907f8285be046d5fc60f90
#
_entry.id   a14f759d12907f8285be046d5fc60f90
#
_cell.length_a   1.000
_cell.length_b   1.000
_cell.length_c   1.000
_cell.angle_alpha   90.00
_cell.angle_beta   90.00
_cell.angle_gamma   90.00
#
_symmetry.space_group_name_H-M   'P 1'
#
loop_
_entity.id
_entity.type
_entity.pdbx_description
1 polymer ?
#
loop_
_entity_poly.entity_id
_entity_poly.type
_entity_poly.pdbx_seq_one_letter_code
_entity_poly.pdbx_strand_id
1 'polypeptide(L)'
;MGKKNYLVEGVSGAGKTAVCIELQRRGYQAIHGDRELAYRGDPETGLPTPPETDTPTAIWMSEHQIWDVEKVQALIADQEEAVTFFCGGSRNFAKFIDLFDGVIVLEVDLDTMNRRIDERVALDPTDFGGKVEERELAVRLHQTKEDIPKNGIIIDATVPLARVVDEILRLSDAHKTL
;
A
#
# COMPACT_ATOMS: atom_id res chain seq x y z
N MET A 1 -2.70 9.39 14.02
CA MET A 1 -1.97 10.57 13.56
C MET A 1 -2.92 11.68 13.15
N GLY A 2 -3.82 11.47 12.22
CA GLY A 2 -4.73 12.51 11.78
C GLY A 2 -6.11 12.42 12.43
N LYS A 3 -6.81 13.52 12.41
CA LYS A 3 -8.25 13.57 12.72
C LYS A 3 -9.04 12.79 11.67
N LYS A 4 -8.52 12.77 10.43
CA LYS A 4 -8.97 11.90 9.33
C LYS A 4 -7.81 11.05 8.86
N ASN A 5 -8.05 9.78 8.63
CA ASN A 5 -7.04 8.82 8.24
C ASN A 5 -7.51 8.06 7.00
N TYR A 6 -6.66 8.00 5.99
CA TYR A 6 -6.94 7.34 4.72
C TYR A 6 -5.93 6.23 4.45
N LEU A 7 -6.42 5.10 3.97
CA LEU A 7 -5.60 4.01 3.48
C LEU A 7 -5.40 4.17 1.98
N VAL A 8 -4.16 4.12 1.51
CA VAL A 8 -3.80 4.17 0.09
C VAL A 8 -3.22 2.82 -0.31
N GLU A 9 -4.01 2.08 -1.04
CA GLU A 9 -3.75 0.72 -1.49
C GLU A 9 -3.50 0.65 -3.01
N GLY A 10 -3.06 -0.47 -3.48
CA GLY A 10 -2.86 -0.77 -4.90
C GLY A 10 -1.92 -1.96 -5.08
N VAL A 11 -1.97 -2.57 -6.25
CA VAL A 11 -1.06 -3.67 -6.61
C VAL A 11 0.39 -3.18 -6.73
N SER A 12 1.34 -4.11 -6.78
CA SER A 12 2.74 -3.79 -7.05
C SER A 12 2.85 -2.98 -8.36
N GLY A 13 3.65 -1.93 -8.35
CA GLY A 13 3.79 -1.04 -9.50
C GLY A 13 2.70 0.02 -9.66
N ALA A 14 1.72 0.06 -8.75
CA ALA A 14 0.69 1.10 -8.77
C ALA A 14 1.19 2.48 -8.30
N GLY A 15 2.31 2.53 -7.58
CA GLY A 15 2.93 3.78 -7.16
C GLY A 15 2.71 4.18 -5.70
N LYS A 16 2.35 3.24 -4.83
CA LYS A 16 2.11 3.52 -3.41
C LYS A 16 3.28 4.22 -2.71
N THR A 17 4.50 3.73 -2.93
CA THR A 17 5.71 4.33 -2.33
C THR A 17 5.96 5.73 -2.84
N ALA A 18 5.83 5.94 -4.16
CA ALA A 18 6.01 7.25 -4.78
C ALA A 18 4.96 8.26 -4.27
N VAL A 19 3.71 7.82 -4.14
CA VAL A 19 2.62 8.62 -3.56
C VAL A 19 2.94 9.03 -2.13
N CYS A 20 3.41 8.08 -1.31
CA CYS A 20 3.77 8.38 0.08
C CYS A 20 4.88 9.44 0.17
N ILE A 21 5.92 9.29 -0.63
CA ILE A 21 7.04 10.25 -0.69
C ILE A 21 6.55 11.64 -1.12
N GLU A 22 5.71 11.71 -2.15
CA GLU A 22 5.18 12.99 -2.66
C GLU A 22 4.25 13.66 -1.66
N LEU A 23 3.40 12.92 -0.95
CA LEU A 23 2.58 13.45 0.14
C LEU A 23 3.46 14.06 1.24
N GLN A 24 4.51 13.36 1.65
CA GLN A 24 5.48 13.86 2.63
C GLN A 24 6.18 15.13 2.14
N ARG A 25 6.60 15.15 0.88
CA ARG A 25 7.24 16.32 0.25
C ARG A 25 6.31 17.54 0.27
N ARG A 26 5.01 17.34 0.11
CA ARG A 26 3.99 18.39 0.19
C ARG A 26 3.62 18.78 1.63
N GLY A 27 4.24 18.16 2.62
CA GLY A 27 4.06 18.46 4.05
C GLY A 27 2.86 17.78 4.70
N TYR A 28 2.37 16.69 4.12
CA TYR A 28 1.33 15.85 4.75
C TYR A 28 1.96 14.71 5.54
N GLN A 29 1.27 14.28 6.59
CA GLN A 29 1.64 13.09 7.32
C GLN A 29 1.30 11.87 6.47
N ALA A 30 2.31 11.12 6.07
CA ALA A 30 2.14 9.88 5.32
C ALA A 30 3.08 8.80 5.88
N ILE A 31 2.55 7.60 6.04
CA ILE A 31 3.22 6.47 6.65
C ILE A 31 3.49 5.43 5.58
N HIS A 32 4.74 4.98 5.49
CA HIS A 32 5.14 3.84 4.67
C HIS A 32 4.75 2.55 5.39
N GLY A 33 3.51 2.10 5.18
CA GLY A 33 2.96 0.97 5.93
C GLY A 33 3.76 -0.31 5.77
N ASP A 34 4.25 -0.60 4.57
CA ASP A 34 5.03 -1.80 4.31
C ASP A 34 6.42 -1.80 4.97
N ARG A 35 6.91 -0.64 5.38
CA ARG A 35 8.20 -0.51 6.10
C ARG A 35 8.00 -0.38 7.60
N GLU A 36 6.97 0.34 8.02
CA GLU A 36 6.77 0.73 9.41
C GLU A 36 5.83 -0.19 10.18
N LEU A 37 4.91 -0.87 9.49
CA LEU A 37 3.84 -1.64 10.11
C LEU A 37 3.87 -3.13 9.75
N ALA A 38 4.50 -3.51 8.65
CA ALA A 38 4.44 -4.87 8.13
C ALA A 38 5.38 -5.84 8.84
N TYR A 39 4.90 -7.07 8.97
CA TYR A 39 5.69 -8.22 9.39
C TYR A 39 5.12 -9.49 8.76
N ARG A 40 5.83 -10.61 8.89
CA ARG A 40 5.34 -11.91 8.42
C ARG A 40 4.57 -12.59 9.54
N GLY A 41 3.30 -12.83 9.29
CA GLY A 41 2.41 -13.43 10.27
C GLY A 41 1.17 -14.04 9.65
N ASP A 42 0.37 -14.68 10.48
CA ASP A 42 -0.92 -15.26 10.10
C ASP A 42 -1.98 -14.15 10.02
N PRO A 43 -2.64 -13.96 8.86
CA PRO A 43 -3.65 -12.91 8.70
C PRO A 43 -4.85 -13.02 9.65
N GLU A 44 -5.17 -14.23 10.09
CA GLU A 44 -6.31 -14.48 10.99
C GLU A 44 -5.97 -14.22 12.45
N THR A 45 -4.83 -14.71 12.90
CA THR A 45 -4.42 -14.64 14.30
C THR A 45 -3.52 -13.47 14.64
N GLY A 46 -2.79 -12.92 13.64
CA GLY A 46 -1.77 -11.91 13.86
C GLY A 46 -0.47 -12.44 14.45
N LEU A 47 -0.36 -13.75 14.69
CA LEU A 47 0.84 -14.33 15.25
C LEU A 47 1.98 -14.32 14.24
N PRO A 48 3.21 -13.93 14.66
CA PRO A 48 4.38 -14.02 13.80
C PRO A 48 4.56 -15.45 13.27
N THR A 49 4.72 -15.60 11.96
CA THR A 49 4.85 -16.89 11.31
C THR A 49 6.16 -16.88 10.51
N PRO A 50 7.23 -17.53 11.04
CA PRO A 50 8.48 -17.62 10.30
C PRO A 50 8.31 -18.59 9.11
N PRO A 51 9.03 -18.37 8.00
CA PRO A 51 9.00 -19.31 6.89
C PRO A 51 9.59 -20.66 7.31
N GLU A 52 9.05 -21.74 6.75
CA GLU A 52 9.52 -23.10 7.02
C GLU A 52 10.87 -23.41 6.36
N THR A 53 11.25 -22.62 5.36
CA THR A 53 12.49 -22.77 4.60
C THR A 53 13.26 -21.46 4.52
N ASP A 54 14.55 -21.52 4.21
CA ASP A 54 15.38 -20.32 3.98
C ASP A 54 15.02 -19.58 2.68
N THR A 55 14.25 -20.23 1.79
CA THR A 55 13.84 -19.67 0.50
C THR A 55 12.32 -19.76 0.33
N PRO A 56 11.55 -18.97 1.08
CA PRO A 56 10.09 -18.96 0.96
C PRO A 56 9.66 -18.52 -0.44
N THR A 57 8.53 -19.05 -0.93
CA THR A 57 7.99 -18.65 -2.23
C THR A 57 7.43 -17.22 -2.19
N ALA A 58 7.35 -16.60 -3.35
CA ALA A 58 6.73 -15.27 -3.49
C ALA A 58 5.27 -15.29 -3.01
N ILE A 59 4.52 -16.34 -3.31
CA ILE A 59 3.13 -16.53 -2.86
C ILE A 59 3.08 -16.56 -1.33
N TRP A 60 3.93 -17.38 -0.69
CA TRP A 60 3.98 -17.46 0.78
C TRP A 60 4.28 -16.09 1.41
N MET A 61 5.28 -15.39 0.88
CA MET A 61 5.67 -14.07 1.35
C MET A 61 4.51 -13.07 1.24
N SER A 62 3.79 -13.08 0.13
CA SER A 62 2.63 -12.23 -0.09
C SER A 62 1.48 -12.56 0.87
N GLU A 63 1.14 -13.83 1.02
CA GLU A 63 0.02 -14.26 1.86
C GLU A 63 0.25 -14.01 3.36
N HIS A 64 1.50 -13.89 3.79
CA HIS A 64 1.88 -13.65 5.18
C HIS A 64 2.33 -12.19 5.44
N GLN A 65 2.20 -11.31 4.48
CA GLN A 65 2.47 -9.88 4.71
C GLN A 65 1.27 -9.25 5.39
N ILE A 66 1.41 -8.97 6.68
CA ILE A 66 0.36 -8.35 7.49
C ILE A 66 0.91 -7.12 8.21
N TRP A 67 0.01 -6.24 8.61
CA TRP A 67 0.34 -5.07 9.42
C TRP A 67 0.02 -5.31 10.89
N ASP A 68 0.82 -4.68 11.75
CA ASP A 68 0.60 -4.69 13.19
C ASP A 68 -0.65 -3.86 13.53
N VAL A 69 -1.73 -4.53 13.89
CA VAL A 69 -3.04 -3.91 14.15
C VAL A 69 -2.96 -2.94 15.33
N GLU A 70 -2.21 -3.29 16.39
CA GLU A 70 -2.07 -2.42 17.56
C GLU A 70 -1.34 -1.12 17.21
N LYS A 71 -0.32 -1.19 16.35
CA LYS A 71 0.37 0.01 15.85
C LYS A 71 -0.55 0.87 14.99
N VAL A 72 -1.35 0.26 14.10
CA VAL A 72 -2.33 1.00 13.30
C VAL A 72 -3.31 1.72 14.22
N GLN A 73 -3.86 1.03 15.19
CA GLN A 73 -4.82 1.61 16.16
C GLN A 73 -4.19 2.77 16.95
N ALA A 74 -2.96 2.59 17.43
CA ALA A 74 -2.24 3.62 18.17
C ALA A 74 -2.00 4.89 17.33
N LEU A 75 -1.60 4.71 16.07
CA LEU A 75 -1.36 5.83 15.16
C LEU A 75 -2.66 6.58 14.83
N ILE A 76 -3.76 5.85 14.63
CA ILE A 76 -5.08 6.46 14.37
C ILE A 76 -5.62 7.20 15.60
N ALA A 77 -5.36 6.68 16.80
CA ALA A 77 -5.79 7.31 18.05
C ALA A 77 -5.06 8.63 18.35
N ASP A 78 -3.85 8.79 17.83
CA ASP A 78 -3.11 10.05 17.91
C ASP A 78 -3.61 11.03 16.85
N GLN A 79 -4.30 12.08 17.26
CA GLN A 79 -5.01 13.01 16.37
C GLN A 79 -4.35 14.40 16.33
N GLU A 80 -3.03 14.44 16.22
CA GLU A 80 -2.29 15.70 16.15
C GLU A 80 -2.44 16.40 14.79
N GLU A 81 -2.45 15.63 13.70
CA GLU A 81 -2.55 16.14 12.35
C GLU A 81 -4.01 16.21 11.86
N ALA A 82 -4.28 17.06 10.88
CA ALA A 82 -5.61 17.13 10.28
C ALA A 82 -5.93 15.87 9.46
N VAL A 83 -4.95 15.39 8.70
CA VAL A 83 -5.08 14.22 7.83
C VAL A 83 -3.80 13.41 7.87
N THR A 84 -3.93 12.08 7.90
CA THR A 84 -2.80 11.15 7.74
C THR A 84 -3.14 10.10 6.68
N PHE A 85 -2.16 9.79 5.85
CA PHE A 85 -2.25 8.77 4.81
C PHE A 85 -1.38 7.57 5.18
N PHE A 86 -1.96 6.37 5.10
CA PHE A 86 -1.25 5.11 5.31
C PHE A 86 -1.12 4.42 3.96
N CYS A 87 0.10 4.33 3.45
CA CYS A 87 0.37 3.83 2.10
C CYS A 87 0.99 2.43 2.16
N GLY A 88 0.41 1.49 1.49
CA GLY A 88 0.88 0.12 1.43
C GLY A 88 -0.24 -0.89 1.34
N GLY A 89 0.08 -2.17 1.52
CA GLY A 89 -0.90 -3.25 1.47
C GLY A 89 -0.64 -4.34 2.49
N SER A 90 -1.70 -4.99 2.95
CA SER A 90 -1.60 -6.08 3.89
C SER A 90 -2.69 -7.13 3.67
N ARG A 91 -2.41 -8.37 4.04
CA ARG A 91 -3.39 -9.46 3.93
C ARG A 91 -4.41 -9.47 5.08
N ASN A 92 -4.17 -8.69 6.12
CA ASN A 92 -5.09 -8.58 7.27
C ASN A 92 -5.83 -7.23 7.31
N PHE A 93 -5.96 -6.54 6.18
CA PHE A 93 -6.62 -5.23 6.15
C PHE A 93 -8.04 -5.24 6.76
N ALA A 94 -8.76 -6.37 6.67
CA ALA A 94 -10.10 -6.50 7.25
C ALA A 94 -10.13 -6.25 8.76
N LYS A 95 -9.00 -6.46 9.45
CA LYS A 95 -8.90 -6.26 10.91
C LYS A 95 -8.90 -4.79 11.32
N PHE A 96 -8.57 -3.87 10.42
CA PHE A 96 -8.44 -2.45 10.75
C PHE A 96 -9.03 -1.49 9.71
N ILE A 97 -9.57 -2.00 8.60
CA ILE A 97 -10.04 -1.14 7.50
C ILE A 97 -11.14 -0.17 7.94
N ASP A 98 -12.00 -0.58 8.88
CA ASP A 98 -13.10 0.25 9.38
C ASP A 98 -12.63 1.42 10.26
N LEU A 99 -11.36 1.44 10.64
CA LEU A 99 -10.77 2.55 11.40
C LEU A 99 -10.43 3.75 10.51
N PHE A 100 -10.36 3.54 9.19
CA PHE A 100 -10.06 4.60 8.22
C PHE A 100 -11.32 5.34 7.79
N ASP A 101 -11.18 6.63 7.57
CA ASP A 101 -12.27 7.48 7.04
C ASP A 101 -12.51 7.22 5.55
N GLY A 102 -11.54 6.66 4.86
CA GLY A 102 -11.67 6.24 3.48
C GLY A 102 -10.52 5.37 3.02
N VAL A 103 -10.78 4.62 1.96
CA VAL A 103 -9.80 3.77 1.29
C VAL A 103 -9.68 4.22 -0.16
N ILE A 104 -8.47 4.50 -0.57
CA ILE A 104 -8.13 4.92 -1.93
C ILE A 104 -7.34 3.79 -2.56
N VAL A 105 -7.76 3.34 -3.74
CA VAL A 105 -7.11 2.27 -4.48
C VAL A 105 -6.49 2.84 -5.75
N LEU A 106 -5.18 2.78 -5.84
CA LEU A 106 -4.44 3.18 -7.03
C LEU A 106 -4.53 2.07 -8.07
N GLU A 107 -5.04 2.38 -9.25
CA GLU A 107 -5.21 1.41 -10.32
C GLU A 107 -4.37 1.79 -11.54
N VAL A 108 -3.72 0.79 -12.11
CA VAL A 108 -2.95 0.88 -13.35
C VAL A 108 -3.31 -0.29 -14.26
N ASP A 109 -3.17 -0.11 -15.56
CA ASP A 109 -3.27 -1.22 -16.49
C ASP A 109 -2.06 -2.16 -16.37
N LEU A 110 -2.19 -3.36 -16.95
CA LEU A 110 -1.16 -4.39 -16.86
C LEU A 110 0.17 -3.92 -17.50
N ASP A 111 0.10 -3.23 -18.63
CA ASP A 111 1.30 -2.75 -19.34
C ASP A 111 2.05 -1.71 -18.52
N THR A 112 1.34 -0.78 -17.88
CA THR A 112 1.92 0.20 -16.98
C THR A 112 2.56 -0.46 -15.76
N MET A 113 1.87 -1.44 -15.16
CA MET A 113 2.43 -2.21 -14.04
C MET A 113 3.73 -2.89 -14.43
N ASN A 114 3.74 -3.62 -15.53
CA ASN A 114 4.92 -4.35 -16.00
C ASN A 114 6.08 -3.41 -16.31
N ARG A 115 5.82 -2.29 -16.98
CA ARG A 115 6.85 -1.29 -17.28
C ARG A 115 7.46 -0.73 -16.00
N ARG A 116 6.66 -0.37 -15.02
CA ARG A 116 7.14 0.18 -13.73
C ARG A 116 7.94 -0.83 -12.94
N ILE A 117 7.53 -2.09 -12.95
CA ILE A 117 8.30 -3.17 -12.33
C ILE A 117 9.64 -3.34 -13.06
N ASP A 118 9.66 -3.33 -14.39
CA ASP A 118 10.89 -3.43 -15.18
C ASP A 118 11.85 -2.29 -14.86
N GLU A 119 11.36 -1.06 -14.79
CA GLU A 119 12.17 0.11 -14.44
C GLU A 119 12.76 -0.01 -13.03
N ARG A 120 11.98 -0.46 -12.08
CA ARG A 120 12.41 -0.66 -10.69
C ARG A 120 13.46 -1.75 -10.57
N VAL A 121 13.25 -2.88 -11.22
CA VAL A 121 14.18 -4.02 -11.23
C VAL A 121 15.48 -3.67 -11.97
N ALA A 122 15.43 -2.81 -12.98
CA ALA A 122 16.62 -2.32 -13.67
C ALA A 122 17.52 -1.49 -12.73
N LEU A 123 16.92 -0.77 -11.77
CA LEU A 123 17.65 -0.02 -10.75
C LEU A 123 18.14 -0.90 -9.61
N ASP A 124 17.33 -1.86 -9.19
CA ASP A 124 17.65 -2.83 -8.14
C ASP A 124 17.11 -4.21 -8.51
N PRO A 125 17.99 -5.12 -9.04
CA PRO A 125 17.57 -6.47 -9.43
C PRO A 125 17.03 -7.33 -8.28
N THR A 126 17.24 -6.94 -7.03
CA THR A 126 16.71 -7.64 -5.86
C THR A 126 15.29 -7.22 -5.49
N ASP A 127 14.78 -6.16 -6.11
CA ASP A 127 13.44 -5.67 -5.87
C ASP A 127 12.37 -6.66 -6.39
N PHE A 128 11.18 -6.58 -5.81
CA PHE A 128 10.07 -7.48 -6.15
C PHE A 128 9.71 -7.38 -7.65
N GLY A 129 9.61 -8.53 -8.29
CA GLY A 129 9.36 -8.66 -9.72
C GLY A 129 10.61 -9.00 -10.54
N GLY A 130 11.78 -9.03 -9.90
CA GLY A 130 13.03 -9.43 -10.52
C GLY A 130 13.13 -10.94 -10.81
N LYS A 131 12.38 -11.76 -10.07
CA LYS A 131 12.28 -13.21 -10.29
C LYS A 131 11.02 -13.53 -11.09
N VAL A 132 11.08 -14.61 -11.87
CA VAL A 132 9.93 -15.06 -12.69
C VAL A 132 8.70 -15.31 -11.82
N GLU A 133 8.83 -16.01 -10.71
CA GLU A 133 7.72 -16.31 -9.81
C GLU A 133 7.10 -15.05 -9.19
N GLU A 134 7.90 -14.04 -8.91
CA GLU A 134 7.42 -12.74 -8.41
C GLU A 134 6.62 -11.98 -9.47
N ARG A 135 7.09 -12.02 -10.72
CA ARG A 135 6.39 -11.40 -11.85
C ARG A 135 5.07 -12.10 -12.15
N GLU A 136 5.05 -13.43 -12.11
CA GLU A 136 3.83 -14.23 -12.29
C GLU A 136 2.81 -13.90 -11.19
N LEU A 137 3.26 -13.79 -9.95
CA LEU A 137 2.41 -13.38 -8.83
C LEU A 137 1.86 -11.96 -9.02
N ALA A 138 2.69 -11.01 -9.44
CA ALA A 138 2.25 -9.63 -9.70
C ALA A 138 1.14 -9.58 -10.76
N VAL A 139 1.27 -10.34 -11.85
CA VAL A 139 0.25 -10.44 -12.90
C VAL A 139 -1.04 -11.06 -12.34
N ARG A 140 -0.94 -12.14 -11.58
CA ARG A 140 -2.11 -12.76 -10.93
C ARG A 140 -2.84 -11.78 -10.02
N LEU A 141 -2.12 -11.08 -9.14
CA LEU A 141 -2.72 -10.12 -8.22
C LEU A 141 -3.33 -8.92 -8.95
N HIS A 142 -2.73 -8.50 -10.05
CA HIS A 142 -3.31 -7.48 -10.92
C HIS A 142 -4.66 -7.93 -11.53
N GLN A 143 -4.74 -9.18 -11.93
CA GLN A 143 -5.95 -9.74 -12.54
C GLN A 143 -7.06 -10.04 -11.52
N THR A 144 -6.70 -10.59 -10.37
CA THR A 144 -7.66 -11.04 -9.34
C THR A 144 -8.03 -9.96 -8.34
N LYS A 145 -7.12 -9.03 -8.05
CA LYS A 145 -7.27 -8.04 -6.97
C LYS A 145 -7.57 -8.67 -5.61
N GLU A 146 -7.18 -9.93 -5.41
CA GLU A 146 -7.50 -10.71 -4.20
C GLU A 146 -6.94 -10.12 -2.91
N ASP A 147 -5.86 -9.34 -3.02
CA ASP A 147 -5.18 -8.67 -1.91
C ASP A 147 -5.60 -7.19 -1.74
N ILE A 148 -6.55 -6.72 -2.54
CA ILE A 148 -6.99 -5.32 -2.55
C ILE A 148 -8.36 -5.20 -1.88
N PRO A 149 -8.56 -4.23 -0.98
CA PRO A 149 -9.87 -3.95 -0.40
C PRO A 149 -10.92 -3.66 -1.47
N LYS A 150 -12.11 -4.22 -1.31
CA LYS A 150 -13.27 -3.91 -2.16
C LYS A 150 -13.93 -2.62 -1.64
N ASN A 151 -14.68 -1.95 -2.49
CA ASN A 151 -15.41 -0.72 -2.15
C ASN A 151 -14.53 0.50 -1.85
N GLY A 152 -13.24 0.46 -2.18
CA GLY A 152 -12.40 1.65 -2.14
C GLY A 152 -12.70 2.60 -3.30
N ILE A 153 -12.27 3.84 -3.16
CA ILE A 153 -12.33 4.83 -4.24
C ILE A 153 -11.16 4.55 -5.19
N ILE A 154 -11.48 4.20 -6.44
CA ILE A 154 -10.47 3.88 -7.44
C ILE A 154 -9.97 5.16 -8.10
N ILE A 155 -8.65 5.32 -8.14
CA ILE A 155 -7.97 6.42 -8.82
C ILE A 155 -7.09 5.85 -9.94
N ASP A 156 -7.16 6.47 -11.12
CA ASP A 156 -6.23 6.19 -12.21
C ASP A 156 -4.82 6.65 -11.83
N ALA A 157 -3.92 5.71 -11.59
CA ALA A 157 -2.53 5.96 -11.25
C ALA A 157 -1.58 5.86 -12.45
N THR A 158 -2.09 5.79 -13.68
CA THR A 158 -1.29 5.85 -14.92
C THR A 158 -0.87 7.28 -15.29
N VAL A 159 -1.58 8.28 -14.75
CA VAL A 159 -1.26 9.70 -14.95
C VAL A 159 -0.02 10.11 -14.15
N PRO A 160 0.59 11.28 -14.42
CA PRO A 160 1.74 11.75 -13.67
C PRO A 160 1.50 11.79 -12.15
N LEU A 161 2.53 11.48 -11.37
CA LEU A 161 2.46 11.40 -9.90
C LEU A 161 1.82 12.63 -9.26
N ALA A 162 2.16 13.82 -9.73
CA ALA A 162 1.60 15.06 -9.20
C ALA A 162 0.06 15.09 -9.30
N ARG A 163 -0.50 14.60 -10.40
CA ARG A 163 -1.95 14.51 -10.60
C ARG A 163 -2.61 13.44 -9.75
N VAL A 164 -1.93 12.31 -9.57
CA VAL A 164 -2.41 11.26 -8.66
C VAL A 164 -2.57 11.82 -7.25
N VAL A 165 -1.56 12.50 -6.76
CA VAL A 165 -1.58 13.09 -5.42
C VAL A 165 -2.60 14.24 -5.31
N ASP A 166 -2.73 15.07 -6.36
CA ASP A 166 -3.78 16.09 -6.40
C ASP A 166 -5.17 15.49 -6.22
N GLU A 167 -5.45 14.38 -6.88
CA GLU A 167 -6.73 13.68 -6.77
C GLU A 167 -6.94 13.06 -5.40
N ILE A 168 -5.91 12.46 -4.81
CA ILE A 168 -5.95 11.95 -3.43
C ILE A 168 -6.31 13.06 -2.46
N LEU A 169 -5.66 14.21 -2.58
CA LEU A 169 -5.92 15.36 -1.70
C LEU A 169 -7.32 15.91 -1.90
N ARG A 170 -7.80 15.96 -3.13
CA ARG A 170 -9.17 16.38 -3.43
C ARG A 170 -10.21 15.46 -2.79
N LEU A 171 -10.03 14.15 -2.91
CA LEU A 171 -10.96 13.15 -2.36
C LEU A 171 -10.94 13.08 -0.84
N SER A 172 -9.81 13.41 -0.22
CA SER A 172 -9.67 13.41 1.23
C SER A 172 -10.04 14.75 1.89
N ASP A 173 -10.53 15.73 1.14
CA ASP A 173 -10.75 17.12 1.61
C ASP A 173 -9.52 17.70 2.32
N ALA A 174 -8.33 17.24 1.94
CA ALA A 174 -7.06 17.63 2.56
C ALA A 174 -6.50 18.93 1.95
N HIS A 175 -7.36 19.83 1.49
CA HIS A 175 -6.91 21.14 1.06
C HIS A 175 -6.40 21.92 2.28
N LYS A 176 -5.09 22.22 2.27
CA LYS A 176 -4.54 23.19 3.22
C LYS A 176 -5.27 24.52 2.93
N THR A 177 -6.06 24.96 3.88
CA THR A 177 -6.54 26.34 3.89
C THR A 177 -5.29 27.22 3.97
N LEU A 178 -5.02 27.94 2.89
CA LEU A 178 -3.95 28.93 2.85
C LEU A 178 -4.27 30.04 3.86
#